data_890f6ac37b45c6fc5c5846584a62cb7a
#
_entry.id   890f6ac37b45c6fc5c5846584a62cb7a
#
_cell.length_a   1.000
_cell.length_b   1.000
_cell.length_c   1.000
_cell.angle_alpha   90.00
_cell.angle_beta   90.00
_cell.angle_gamma   90.00
#
_symmetry.space_group_name_H-M   'P 1'
#
loop_
_entity.id
_entity.type
_entity.pdbx_description
1 polymer ?
#
loop_
_entity_poly.entity_id
_entity_poly.type
_entity_poly.pdbx_seq_one_letter_code
_entity_poly.pdbx_strand_id
1 'polypeptide(L)'
;NGAALTPPMGWSSWNTFRNRIDENLIYDTAVAMKEKGLVDAGYHFVNIDDNWVDNARDDEGRIQADKLTFQSGIPALVEKVNAMGISLGVYSSNGTATCEDLTASLYHEWTDAYTFAKWGVEYFKYDFCHNIPLSEYAPLVYAVTISKNGIGRTYDCKEAELFGLARYMKKKGFDGKYVSGLDRREGAMSFDKIEVEEDGVYNVTVHIVKHGQYEKCLMLEANGIEREVLIFPSQKRFNMTAKFTVSMRLKKGKNTLKLFNPIGTRADSAMLQYVNMGRQLKKATEKVAQDAGKPEKPITFSICEWGFNQPYKWGRYAGNLWRTTPDIRPIWPWIKILYNHTVKLYKYAGVGGWNDPD
;
A
#
# COMPACT_ATOMS: atom_id res chain seq x y z
N ASN A 1 12.63 5.99 -0.82
CA ASN A 1 12.74 5.64 0.61
C ASN A 1 14.18 5.30 1.06
N GLY A 2 15.17 5.32 0.19
CA GLY A 2 16.57 5.01 0.53
C GLY A 2 16.90 3.51 0.61
N ALA A 3 15.94 2.61 0.42
CA ALA A 3 16.15 1.18 0.35
C ALA A 3 16.61 0.70 -1.05
N ALA A 4 17.12 -0.52 -1.12
CA ALA A 4 17.49 -1.22 -2.37
C ALA A 4 18.41 -0.38 -3.29
N LEU A 5 19.42 0.27 -2.74
CA LEU A 5 20.44 0.98 -3.53
C LEU A 5 21.17 0.05 -4.51
N THR A 6 21.33 -1.21 -4.14
CA THR A 6 21.70 -2.33 -4.98
C THR A 6 20.56 -3.34 -5.05
N PRO A 7 20.51 -4.26 -6.01
CA PRO A 7 19.51 -5.33 -6.02
C PRO A 7 19.53 -6.09 -4.68
N PRO A 8 18.39 -6.20 -3.99
CA PRO A 8 18.33 -6.97 -2.74
C PRO A 8 18.65 -8.44 -3.00
N MET A 9 19.57 -8.99 -2.20
CA MET A 9 19.96 -10.39 -2.29
C MET A 9 19.54 -11.11 -1.01
N GLY A 10 18.92 -12.28 -1.18
CA GLY A 10 18.42 -13.06 -0.06
C GLY A 10 17.79 -14.37 -0.49
N TRP A 11 17.06 -14.95 0.44
CA TRP A 11 16.29 -16.17 0.25
C TRP A 11 14.81 -15.92 0.54
N SER A 12 13.91 -16.60 -0.20
CA SER A 12 12.47 -16.56 0.01
C SER A 12 11.91 -17.97 0.14
N SER A 13 10.94 -18.16 1.03
CA SER A 13 10.46 -19.49 1.42
C SER A 13 9.62 -20.19 0.36
N TRP A 14 8.95 -19.48 -0.55
CA TRP A 14 7.87 -20.02 -1.37
C TRP A 14 8.30 -21.13 -2.32
N ASN A 15 9.32 -20.92 -3.13
CA ASN A 15 9.64 -21.84 -4.22
C ASN A 15 10.05 -23.24 -3.75
N THR A 16 10.62 -23.35 -2.54
CA THR A 16 11.06 -24.62 -1.96
C THR A 16 10.02 -25.21 -1.01
N PHE A 17 9.44 -24.39 -0.14
CA PHE A 17 8.67 -24.91 1.01
C PHE A 17 7.16 -24.64 0.90
N ARG A 18 6.73 -23.64 0.09
CA ARG A 18 5.32 -23.25 -0.06
C ARG A 18 4.68 -22.98 1.31
N ASN A 19 3.58 -23.69 1.60
CA ASN A 19 2.85 -23.61 2.88
C ASN A 19 3.47 -24.43 4.03
N ARG A 20 4.58 -25.12 3.81
CA ARG A 20 5.26 -25.92 4.84
C ARG A 20 6.38 -25.12 5.49
N ILE A 21 6.00 -24.04 6.17
CA ILE A 21 6.91 -23.14 6.85
C ILE A 21 6.52 -22.99 8.32
N ASP A 22 7.53 -22.73 9.15
CA ASP A 22 7.41 -22.35 10.55
C ASP A 22 8.58 -21.45 10.97
N GLU A 23 8.54 -20.92 12.19
CA GLU A 23 9.60 -20.03 12.69
C GLU A 23 10.97 -20.70 12.78
N ASN A 24 11.02 -22.02 13.04
CA ASN A 24 12.28 -22.75 13.13
C ASN A 24 12.95 -22.87 11.76
N LEU A 25 12.18 -23.22 10.71
CA LEU A 25 12.69 -23.27 9.34
C LEU A 25 13.29 -21.91 8.92
N ILE A 26 12.62 -20.82 9.23
CA ILE A 26 13.09 -19.46 8.88
C ILE A 26 14.38 -19.15 9.65
N TYR A 27 14.42 -19.44 10.96
CA TYR A 27 15.59 -19.23 11.79
C TYR A 27 16.77 -20.10 11.34
N ASP A 28 16.58 -21.38 11.12
CA ASP A 28 17.60 -22.32 10.68
C ASP A 28 18.17 -21.95 9.30
N THR A 29 17.32 -21.42 8.41
CA THR A 29 17.77 -20.87 7.12
C THR A 29 18.69 -19.67 7.33
N ALA A 30 18.34 -18.75 8.22
CA ALA A 30 19.20 -17.61 8.55
C ALA A 30 20.54 -18.06 9.14
N VAL A 31 20.54 -19.04 10.06
CA VAL A 31 21.76 -19.66 10.61
C VAL A 31 22.61 -20.24 9.48
N ALA A 32 22.01 -21.05 8.60
CA ALA A 32 22.73 -21.66 7.48
C ALA A 32 23.32 -20.61 6.52
N MET A 33 22.61 -19.53 6.25
CA MET A 33 23.13 -18.42 5.43
C MET A 33 24.35 -17.77 6.08
N LYS A 34 24.34 -17.55 7.39
CA LYS A 34 25.48 -17.00 8.13
C LYS A 34 26.66 -17.96 8.12
N GLU A 35 26.45 -19.22 8.49
CA GLU A 35 27.50 -20.23 8.60
C GLU A 35 28.17 -20.55 7.26
N LYS A 36 27.42 -20.48 6.16
CA LYS A 36 27.94 -20.73 4.80
C LYS A 36 28.55 -19.50 4.14
N GLY A 37 28.67 -18.37 4.83
CA GLY A 37 29.28 -17.15 4.31
C GLY A 37 28.41 -16.39 3.29
N LEU A 38 27.13 -16.69 3.16
CA LEU A 38 26.24 -15.99 2.24
C LEU A 38 26.02 -14.53 2.67
N VAL A 39 25.99 -14.27 3.99
CA VAL A 39 25.89 -12.90 4.52
C VAL A 39 27.11 -12.08 4.09
N ASP A 40 28.31 -12.62 4.20
CA ASP A 40 29.54 -11.95 3.80
C ASP A 40 29.62 -11.74 2.26
N ALA A 41 28.89 -12.58 1.50
CA ALA A 41 28.73 -12.45 0.06
C ALA A 41 27.60 -11.47 -0.35
N GLY A 42 26.90 -10.83 0.63
CA GLY A 42 25.88 -9.81 0.38
C GLY A 42 24.43 -10.29 0.42
N TYR A 43 24.15 -11.55 0.78
CA TYR A 43 22.79 -12.06 0.93
C TYR A 43 22.26 -11.70 2.34
N HIS A 44 21.54 -10.59 2.44
CA HIS A 44 21.13 -10.02 3.72
C HIS A 44 19.65 -10.19 4.06
N PHE A 45 18.84 -10.82 3.17
CA PHE A 45 17.41 -10.97 3.41
C PHE A 45 17.01 -12.44 3.55
N VAL A 46 16.18 -12.71 4.57
CA VAL A 46 15.37 -13.92 4.67
C VAL A 46 13.91 -13.48 4.63
N ASN A 47 13.21 -13.88 3.59
CA ASN A 47 11.84 -13.45 3.33
C ASN A 47 10.86 -14.60 3.57
N ILE A 48 9.93 -14.36 4.48
CA ILE A 48 8.78 -15.25 4.68
C ILE A 48 7.75 -14.88 3.62
N ASP A 49 7.40 -15.84 2.78
CA ASP A 49 6.33 -15.71 1.79
C ASP A 49 4.97 -16.05 2.42
N ASP A 50 3.94 -16.44 1.67
CA ASP A 50 2.61 -16.73 2.19
C ASP A 50 2.60 -17.81 3.31
N ASN A 51 1.49 -17.96 4.04
CA ASN A 51 1.27 -18.89 5.15
C ASN A 51 1.96 -18.56 6.50
N TRP A 52 2.43 -17.33 6.72
CA TRP A 52 2.88 -16.92 8.05
C TRP A 52 1.78 -16.26 8.89
N VAL A 53 0.71 -15.82 8.24
CA VAL A 53 -0.33 -14.96 8.82
C VAL A 53 -1.50 -15.79 9.34
N ASP A 54 -2.09 -15.34 10.47
CA ASP A 54 -3.34 -15.88 11.01
C ASP A 54 -4.54 -15.54 10.11
N ASN A 55 -5.58 -16.36 10.16
CA ASN A 55 -6.84 -16.12 9.46
C ASN A 55 -7.64 -14.92 9.98
N ALA A 56 -7.27 -14.37 11.13
CA ALA A 56 -7.94 -13.25 11.77
C ALA A 56 -6.96 -12.15 12.17
N ARG A 57 -7.46 -10.93 12.17
CA ARG A 57 -6.80 -9.78 12.78
C ARG A 57 -7.12 -9.72 14.28
N ASP A 58 -6.27 -9.02 15.05
CA ASP A 58 -6.60 -8.77 16.46
C ASP A 58 -7.72 -7.71 16.62
N ASP A 59 -8.09 -7.45 17.89
CA ASP A 59 -9.17 -6.51 18.23
C ASP A 59 -8.90 -5.06 17.79
N GLU A 60 -7.62 -4.69 17.55
CA GLU A 60 -7.21 -3.40 17.00
C GLU A 60 -7.08 -3.42 15.46
N GLY A 61 -7.45 -4.53 14.83
CA GLY A 61 -7.42 -4.70 13.37
C GLY A 61 -6.02 -4.96 12.80
N ARG A 62 -5.03 -5.30 13.63
CA ARG A 62 -3.65 -5.57 13.19
C ARG A 62 -3.51 -7.01 12.68
N ILE A 63 -2.69 -7.17 11.67
CA ILE A 63 -2.30 -8.47 11.15
C ILE A 63 -1.51 -9.25 12.22
N GLN A 64 -1.75 -10.56 12.32
CA GLN A 64 -1.13 -11.44 13.31
C GLN A 64 -0.38 -12.58 12.65
N ALA A 65 0.69 -13.03 13.28
CA ALA A 65 1.33 -14.29 12.89
C ALA A 65 0.47 -15.49 13.29
N ASP A 66 0.49 -16.54 12.48
CA ASP A 66 -0.13 -17.82 12.83
C ASP A 66 0.50 -18.40 14.12
N LYS A 67 -0.32 -18.65 15.11
CA LYS A 67 0.12 -19.05 16.46
C LYS A 67 0.63 -20.49 16.55
N LEU A 68 0.38 -21.31 15.53
CA LEU A 68 0.85 -22.70 15.48
C LEU A 68 2.24 -22.77 14.86
N THR A 69 2.49 -21.99 13.83
CA THR A 69 3.74 -22.06 13.05
C THR A 69 4.74 -20.96 13.45
N PHE A 70 4.27 -19.82 13.94
CA PHE A 70 5.12 -18.67 14.37
C PHE A 70 4.80 -18.29 15.83
N GLN A 71 5.01 -19.21 16.75
CA GLN A 71 4.59 -19.12 18.17
C GLN A 71 5.23 -17.95 18.91
N SER A 72 6.50 -17.61 18.62
CA SER A 72 7.17 -16.47 19.25
C SER A 72 6.79 -15.14 18.61
N GLY A 73 6.08 -15.16 17.48
CA GLY A 73 5.67 -14.00 16.70
C GLY A 73 6.79 -13.37 15.87
N ILE A 74 6.41 -12.57 14.90
CA ILE A 74 7.36 -11.95 13.96
C ILE A 74 8.38 -11.04 14.66
N PRO A 75 8.02 -10.20 15.68
CA PRO A 75 9.01 -9.36 16.35
C PRO A 75 10.19 -10.13 16.98
N ALA A 76 9.91 -11.24 17.65
CA ALA A 76 10.95 -12.07 18.24
C ALA A 76 11.84 -12.74 17.18
N LEU A 77 11.25 -13.17 16.07
CA LEU A 77 12.00 -13.74 14.95
C LEU A 77 12.87 -12.67 14.25
N VAL A 78 12.37 -11.44 14.06
CA VAL A 78 13.14 -10.28 13.55
C VAL A 78 14.37 -10.05 14.42
N GLU A 79 14.22 -10.01 15.74
CA GLU A 79 15.33 -9.79 16.67
C GLU A 79 16.41 -10.88 16.54
N LYS A 80 15.99 -12.15 16.52
CA LYS A 80 16.91 -13.31 16.38
C LYS A 80 17.67 -13.28 15.05
N VAL A 81 16.99 -12.96 13.94
CA VAL A 81 17.56 -12.92 12.60
C VAL A 81 18.48 -11.71 12.43
N ASN A 82 18.09 -10.55 12.94
CA ASN A 82 18.90 -9.33 12.90
C ASN A 82 20.22 -9.47 13.67
N ALA A 83 20.27 -10.25 14.75
CA ALA A 83 21.50 -10.55 15.49
C ALA A 83 22.56 -11.26 14.64
N MET A 84 22.17 -11.87 13.52
CA MET A 84 23.07 -12.53 12.56
C MET A 84 23.50 -11.62 11.39
N GLY A 85 23.04 -10.36 11.36
CA GLY A 85 23.29 -9.43 10.25
C GLY A 85 22.36 -9.67 9.04
N ILE A 86 21.21 -10.30 9.27
CA ILE A 86 20.22 -10.62 8.26
C ILE A 86 18.93 -9.87 8.60
N SER A 87 18.28 -9.29 7.59
CA SER A 87 17.00 -8.61 7.72
C SER A 87 15.85 -9.57 7.37
N LEU A 88 14.76 -9.52 8.15
CA LEU A 88 13.57 -10.32 7.89
C LEU A 88 12.60 -9.56 6.97
N GLY A 89 12.06 -10.28 5.98
CA GLY A 89 10.97 -9.84 5.13
C GLY A 89 9.69 -10.60 5.39
N VAL A 90 8.55 -9.97 5.07
CA VAL A 90 7.21 -10.57 5.16
C VAL A 90 6.44 -10.38 3.86
N TYR A 91 5.31 -11.06 3.76
CA TYR A 91 4.44 -11.11 2.60
C TYR A 91 3.00 -10.71 2.95
N SER A 92 2.30 -10.10 2.01
CA SER A 92 0.84 -9.97 2.00
C SER A 92 0.35 -9.77 0.55
N SER A 93 -0.96 -9.53 0.37
CA SER A 93 -1.54 -9.24 -0.95
C SER A 93 -2.34 -7.94 -0.94
N ASN A 94 -2.44 -7.28 -2.10
CA ASN A 94 -3.26 -6.10 -2.30
C ASN A 94 -4.73 -6.43 -2.62
N GLY A 95 -5.15 -7.62 -2.25
CA GLY A 95 -6.51 -8.13 -2.38
C GLY A 95 -7.18 -8.35 -1.04
N THR A 96 -8.35 -8.98 -1.11
CA THR A 96 -9.15 -9.34 0.08
C THR A 96 -8.57 -10.53 0.83
N ALA A 97 -7.72 -11.31 0.19
CA ALA A 97 -7.01 -12.45 0.76
C ALA A 97 -5.63 -12.61 0.11
N THR A 98 -4.73 -13.37 0.74
CA THR A 98 -3.47 -13.83 0.13
C THR A 98 -3.73 -14.89 -0.93
N CYS A 99 -2.69 -15.38 -1.63
CA CYS A 99 -2.84 -16.46 -2.62
C CYS A 99 -3.29 -17.80 -1.99
N GLU A 100 -3.05 -17.98 -0.70
CA GLU A 100 -3.47 -19.13 0.10
C GLU A 100 -4.75 -18.84 0.93
N ASP A 101 -5.56 -17.85 0.51
CA ASP A 101 -6.84 -17.47 1.12
C ASP A 101 -6.76 -16.98 2.59
N LEU A 102 -5.59 -16.47 3.01
CA LEU A 102 -5.36 -15.95 4.36
C LEU A 102 -5.58 -14.42 4.43
N THR A 103 -5.43 -13.85 5.63
CA THR A 103 -5.58 -12.40 5.88
C THR A 103 -4.64 -11.57 5.01
N ALA A 104 -5.19 -10.61 4.25
CA ALA A 104 -4.44 -9.70 3.39
C ALA A 104 -4.64 -8.22 3.77
N SER A 105 -3.94 -7.32 3.07
CA SER A 105 -3.78 -5.93 3.52
C SER A 105 -4.72 -4.92 2.86
N LEU A 106 -5.60 -5.32 1.95
CA LEU A 106 -6.58 -4.41 1.34
C LEU A 106 -7.45 -3.76 2.44
N TYR A 107 -7.59 -2.42 2.41
CA TYR A 107 -8.24 -1.55 3.40
C TYR A 107 -7.50 -1.42 4.75
N HIS A 108 -6.38 -2.11 4.93
CA HIS A 108 -5.58 -2.10 6.16
C HIS A 108 -4.15 -1.61 5.91
N GLU A 109 -3.88 -0.96 4.78
CA GLU A 109 -2.52 -0.66 4.31
C GLU A 109 -1.73 0.16 5.34
N TRP A 110 -2.36 1.14 5.99
CA TRP A 110 -1.70 1.90 7.05
C TRP A 110 -1.42 1.05 8.30
N THR A 111 -2.43 0.30 8.76
CA THR A 111 -2.31 -0.52 9.97
C THR A 111 -1.22 -1.57 9.81
N ASP A 112 -1.18 -2.24 8.66
CA ASP A 112 -0.19 -3.27 8.38
C ASP A 112 1.21 -2.67 8.17
N ALA A 113 1.33 -1.60 7.40
CA ALA A 113 2.60 -0.90 7.22
C ALA A 113 3.20 -0.44 8.56
N TYR A 114 2.36 0.12 9.44
CA TYR A 114 2.80 0.54 10.77
C TYR A 114 3.18 -0.63 11.66
N THR A 115 2.46 -1.74 11.57
CA THR A 115 2.75 -2.98 12.29
C THR A 115 4.09 -3.57 11.83
N PHE A 116 4.33 -3.67 10.51
CA PHE A 116 5.59 -4.18 9.97
C PHE A 116 6.79 -3.29 10.35
N ALA A 117 6.63 -1.97 10.27
CA ALA A 117 7.66 -1.02 10.69
C ALA A 117 7.98 -1.15 12.20
N LYS A 118 6.96 -1.31 13.07
CA LYS A 118 7.13 -1.55 14.51
C LYS A 118 7.82 -2.87 14.81
N TRP A 119 7.56 -3.90 14.04
CA TRP A 119 8.24 -5.20 14.17
C TRP A 119 9.70 -5.16 13.71
N GLY A 120 10.11 -4.12 12.98
CA GLY A 120 11.46 -4.00 12.45
C GLY A 120 11.69 -4.79 11.17
N VAL A 121 10.63 -5.12 10.44
CA VAL A 121 10.69 -5.73 9.10
C VAL A 121 11.35 -4.77 8.12
N GLU A 122 12.22 -5.28 7.24
CA GLU A 122 12.98 -4.47 6.28
C GLU A 122 12.74 -4.85 4.81
N TYR A 123 11.92 -5.87 4.55
CA TYR A 123 11.49 -6.24 3.20
C TYR A 123 10.00 -6.63 3.22
N PHE A 124 9.25 -6.20 2.23
CA PHE A 124 7.82 -6.52 2.12
C PHE A 124 7.47 -6.87 0.68
N LYS A 125 7.05 -8.13 0.45
CA LYS A 125 6.46 -8.58 -0.82
C LYS A 125 4.95 -8.38 -0.77
N TYR A 126 4.41 -7.67 -1.76
CA TYR A 126 2.99 -7.36 -1.86
C TYR A 126 2.44 -7.92 -3.16
N ASP A 127 1.64 -8.97 -3.04
CA ASP A 127 1.14 -9.77 -4.15
C ASP A 127 -0.15 -9.19 -4.76
N PHE A 128 -0.66 -9.86 -5.79
CA PHE A 128 -1.82 -9.41 -6.58
C PHE A 128 -3.02 -10.37 -6.48
N CYS A 129 -2.94 -11.41 -5.66
CA CYS A 129 -4.01 -12.36 -5.44
C CYS A 129 -5.25 -11.68 -4.87
N HIS A 130 -6.44 -12.11 -5.30
CA HIS A 130 -7.74 -11.58 -4.88
C HIS A 130 -7.87 -10.05 -5.03
N ASN A 131 -7.10 -9.46 -5.96
CA ASN A 131 -7.16 -8.03 -6.24
C ASN A 131 -8.56 -7.62 -6.72
N ILE A 132 -9.07 -6.53 -6.18
CA ILE A 132 -10.32 -5.91 -6.63
C ILE A 132 -9.97 -4.63 -7.38
N PRO A 133 -10.21 -4.54 -8.69
CA PRO A 133 -9.96 -3.34 -9.45
C PRO A 133 -10.81 -2.16 -8.95
N LEU A 134 -10.17 -1.01 -8.79
CA LEU A 134 -10.84 0.25 -8.46
C LEU A 134 -11.60 0.78 -9.67
N SER A 135 -12.82 1.23 -9.44
CA SER A 135 -13.67 1.81 -10.47
C SER A 135 -13.17 3.16 -10.95
N GLU A 136 -13.34 3.42 -12.24
CA GLU A 136 -13.15 4.76 -12.85
C GLU A 136 -14.21 5.78 -12.40
N TYR A 137 -15.28 5.33 -11.73
CA TYR A 137 -16.33 6.19 -11.18
C TYR A 137 -16.09 6.51 -9.72
N ALA A 138 -16.13 7.78 -9.37
CA ALA A 138 -15.98 8.26 -8.01
C ALA A 138 -17.24 8.09 -7.16
N PRO A 139 -17.13 8.10 -5.81
CA PRO A 139 -18.28 8.28 -4.95
C PRO A 139 -18.85 9.70 -5.06
N LEU A 140 -20.08 9.89 -4.60
CA LEU A 140 -20.75 11.20 -4.56
C LEU A 140 -20.33 11.93 -3.27
N VAL A 141 -19.67 13.09 -3.40
CA VAL A 141 -19.14 13.86 -2.27
C VAL A 141 -20.11 14.97 -1.89
N TYR A 142 -20.45 15.11 -0.59
CA TYR A 142 -21.30 16.20 -0.13
C TYR A 142 -20.63 17.16 0.85
N ALA A 143 -19.56 16.76 1.52
CA ALA A 143 -18.80 17.65 2.42
C ALA A 143 -17.39 17.11 2.66
N VAL A 144 -16.52 17.98 3.19
CA VAL A 144 -15.21 17.62 3.74
C VAL A 144 -15.06 18.26 5.11
N THR A 145 -14.60 17.50 6.11
CA THR A 145 -14.25 18.03 7.43
C THR A 145 -12.72 18.04 7.59
N ILE A 146 -12.17 19.18 8.00
CA ILE A 146 -10.77 19.31 8.40
C ILE A 146 -10.74 19.45 9.90
N SER A 147 -10.00 18.57 10.59
CA SER A 147 -9.95 18.59 12.06
C SER A 147 -8.58 18.20 12.62
N LYS A 148 -8.27 18.73 13.82
CA LYS A 148 -7.10 18.36 14.61
C LYS A 148 -7.52 18.30 16.08
N ASN A 149 -7.13 17.27 16.81
CA ASN A 149 -7.47 17.08 18.24
C ASN A 149 -8.98 17.18 18.54
N GLY A 150 -9.83 16.69 17.63
CA GLY A 150 -11.29 16.73 17.81
C GLY A 150 -11.95 18.06 17.45
N ILE A 151 -11.19 19.11 17.19
CA ILE A 151 -11.71 20.43 16.80
C ILE A 151 -11.58 20.56 15.27
N GLY A 152 -12.62 21.00 14.59
CA GLY A 152 -12.58 21.12 13.14
C GLY A 152 -13.75 21.86 12.52
N ARG A 153 -13.63 22.11 11.20
CA ARG A 153 -14.65 22.75 10.38
C ARG A 153 -15.07 21.80 9.24
N THR A 154 -16.37 21.76 9.00
CA THR A 154 -16.93 21.06 7.84
C THR A 154 -17.24 22.08 6.73
N TYR A 155 -16.76 21.78 5.54
CA TYR A 155 -16.97 22.54 4.31
C TYR A 155 -18.01 21.80 3.47
N ASP A 156 -19.14 22.45 3.19
CA ASP A 156 -20.18 21.92 2.29
C ASP A 156 -19.65 21.85 0.86
N CYS A 157 -20.11 20.88 0.08
CA CYS A 157 -19.69 20.77 -1.33
C CYS A 157 -19.94 22.03 -2.16
N LYS A 158 -20.90 22.87 -1.76
CA LYS A 158 -21.19 24.16 -2.42
C LYS A 158 -20.09 25.20 -2.25
N GLU A 159 -19.18 25.02 -1.28
CA GLU A 159 -18.01 25.89 -1.08
C GLU A 159 -16.85 25.52 -2.04
N ALA A 160 -16.98 24.41 -2.77
CA ALA A 160 -15.96 23.97 -3.71
C ALA A 160 -16.17 24.53 -5.12
N GLU A 161 -15.08 24.80 -5.82
CA GLU A 161 -15.06 25.03 -7.26
C GLU A 161 -15.06 23.67 -8.00
N LEU A 162 -15.81 23.59 -9.09
CA LEU A 162 -15.98 22.36 -9.88
C LEU A 162 -15.28 22.48 -11.23
N PHE A 163 -14.63 21.40 -11.68
CA PHE A 163 -13.88 21.31 -12.92
C PHE A 163 -14.34 20.11 -13.76
N GLY A 164 -14.29 20.28 -15.06
CA GLY A 164 -14.58 19.23 -16.04
C GLY A 164 -15.99 18.67 -15.91
N LEU A 165 -16.13 17.36 -15.72
CA LEU A 165 -17.42 16.68 -15.61
C LEU A 165 -18.11 16.84 -14.25
N ALA A 166 -17.45 17.44 -13.27
CA ALA A 166 -18.02 17.61 -11.93
C ALA A 166 -19.23 18.53 -11.95
N ARG A 167 -20.31 18.12 -11.26
CA ARG A 167 -21.56 18.90 -11.20
C ARG A 167 -22.31 18.67 -9.90
N TYR A 168 -23.04 19.70 -9.46
CA TYR A 168 -23.94 19.58 -8.32
C TYR A 168 -25.19 18.78 -8.69
N MET A 169 -25.57 17.86 -7.82
CA MET A 169 -26.76 17.06 -7.95
C MET A 169 -27.62 17.13 -6.69
N LYS A 170 -28.92 16.87 -6.86
CA LYS A 170 -29.88 16.64 -5.78
C LYS A 170 -30.48 15.25 -5.95
N LYS A 171 -30.81 14.60 -4.87
CA LYS A 171 -31.47 13.30 -4.89
C LYS A 171 -32.60 13.25 -3.89
N LYS A 172 -33.73 12.65 -4.28
CA LYS A 172 -34.85 12.39 -3.37
C LYS A 172 -34.36 11.50 -2.22
N GLY A 173 -34.65 11.92 -0.99
CA GLY A 173 -34.24 11.19 0.21
C GLY A 173 -32.85 11.54 0.74
N PHE A 174 -32.14 12.48 0.13
CA PHE A 174 -30.92 13.08 0.65
C PHE A 174 -31.13 14.58 0.81
N ASP A 175 -31.02 15.08 2.03
CA ASP A 175 -31.13 16.51 2.31
C ASP A 175 -29.83 17.22 1.98
N GLY A 176 -29.87 18.10 1.00
CA GLY A 176 -28.72 18.83 0.49
C GLY A 176 -28.33 18.53 -0.96
N LYS A 177 -27.18 19.06 -1.35
CA LYS A 177 -26.53 18.79 -2.64
C LYS A 177 -25.34 17.85 -2.43
N TYR A 178 -24.95 17.20 -3.50
CA TYR A 178 -23.68 16.49 -3.58
C TYR A 178 -23.05 16.73 -4.95
N VAL A 179 -21.76 16.47 -5.07
CA VAL A 179 -21.01 16.52 -6.33
C VAL A 179 -20.91 15.13 -6.92
N SER A 180 -21.24 15.01 -8.20
CA SER A 180 -21.00 13.84 -9.06
C SER A 180 -20.05 14.19 -10.19
N GLY A 181 -19.56 13.17 -10.91
CA GLY A 181 -18.70 13.38 -12.09
C GLY A 181 -17.24 13.69 -11.74
N LEU A 182 -16.76 13.28 -10.56
CA LEU A 182 -15.33 13.30 -10.22
C LEU A 182 -14.57 12.14 -10.87
N ASP A 183 -15.02 11.71 -12.05
CA ASP A 183 -14.72 10.43 -12.69
C ASP A 183 -13.58 10.55 -13.70
N ARG A 184 -12.88 9.43 -13.98
CA ARG A 184 -12.03 9.22 -15.17
C ARG A 184 -10.95 10.27 -15.41
N ARG A 185 -10.41 10.93 -14.37
CA ARG A 185 -9.52 12.09 -14.49
C ARG A 185 -10.14 13.34 -15.15
N GLU A 186 -11.42 13.27 -15.53
CA GLU A 186 -12.09 14.32 -16.30
C GLU A 186 -12.88 15.29 -15.43
N GLY A 187 -13.12 14.93 -14.17
CA GLY A 187 -13.82 15.78 -13.21
C GLY A 187 -13.05 15.93 -11.90
N ALA A 188 -13.14 17.12 -11.32
CA ALA A 188 -12.57 17.41 -10.01
C ALA A 188 -13.38 18.45 -9.25
N MET A 189 -13.22 18.49 -7.93
CA MET A 189 -13.66 19.58 -7.07
C MET A 189 -12.50 20.10 -6.24
N SER A 190 -12.45 21.39 -5.97
CA SER A 190 -11.42 22.05 -5.16
C SER A 190 -12.01 22.95 -4.10
N PHE A 191 -11.52 22.84 -2.89
CA PHE A 191 -11.78 23.79 -1.81
C PHE A 191 -10.56 24.69 -1.66
N ASP A 192 -10.65 25.95 -2.03
CA ASP A 192 -9.52 26.88 -2.06
C ASP A 192 -9.43 27.78 -0.81
N LYS A 193 -10.36 27.59 0.13
CA LYS A 193 -10.47 28.41 1.36
C LYS A 193 -10.44 27.56 2.63
N ILE A 194 -9.65 26.48 2.62
CA ILE A 194 -9.40 25.72 3.85
C ILE A 194 -8.38 26.50 4.66
N GLU A 195 -8.77 26.94 5.85
CA GLU A 195 -7.91 27.73 6.73
C GLU A 195 -7.61 26.95 8.01
N VAL A 196 -6.33 26.88 8.36
CA VAL A 196 -5.85 26.22 9.59
C VAL A 196 -4.91 27.17 10.36
N GLU A 197 -4.91 27.04 11.69
CA GLU A 197 -4.22 28.00 12.57
C GLU A 197 -2.72 27.75 12.72
N GLU A 198 -2.25 26.53 12.42
CA GLU A 198 -0.86 26.12 12.56
C GLU A 198 -0.45 25.08 11.51
N ASP A 199 0.86 24.96 11.27
CA ASP A 199 1.40 23.84 10.50
C ASP A 199 1.17 22.52 11.23
N GLY A 200 0.85 21.46 10.50
CA GLY A 200 0.73 20.15 11.12
C GLY A 200 -0.03 19.11 10.32
N VAL A 201 -0.23 17.97 10.96
CA VAL A 201 -1.04 16.88 10.43
C VAL A 201 -2.48 17.05 10.90
N TYR A 202 -3.39 17.06 9.93
CA TYR A 202 -4.84 17.20 10.12
C TYR A 202 -5.57 15.95 9.62
N ASN A 203 -6.66 15.63 10.27
CA ASN A 203 -7.61 14.66 9.77
C ASN A 203 -8.48 15.31 8.69
N VAL A 204 -8.44 14.76 7.49
CA VAL A 204 -9.29 15.14 6.36
C VAL A 204 -10.35 14.05 6.20
N THR A 205 -11.58 14.36 6.57
CA THR A 205 -12.72 13.43 6.48
C THR A 205 -13.58 13.79 5.28
N VAL A 206 -13.67 12.89 4.31
CA VAL A 206 -14.54 13.03 3.15
C VAL A 206 -15.89 12.38 3.45
N HIS A 207 -16.95 13.15 3.26
CA HIS A 207 -18.34 12.73 3.46
C HIS A 207 -18.95 12.38 2.11
N ILE A 208 -19.39 11.15 1.95
CA ILE A 208 -19.91 10.63 0.67
C ILE A 208 -21.33 10.10 0.80
N VAL A 209 -22.08 10.20 -0.29
CA VAL A 209 -23.27 9.38 -0.53
C VAL A 209 -22.80 8.17 -1.31
N LYS A 210 -22.67 7.04 -0.63
CA LYS A 210 -22.18 5.83 -1.23
C LYS A 210 -23.24 5.16 -2.08
N HIS A 211 -22.90 4.86 -3.32
CA HIS A 211 -23.77 4.09 -4.21
C HIS A 211 -22.93 3.19 -5.13
N GLY A 212 -23.50 2.05 -5.51
CA GLY A 212 -22.91 1.13 -6.48
C GLY A 212 -22.19 -0.07 -5.85
N GLN A 213 -21.93 -1.06 -6.69
CA GLN A 213 -21.39 -2.37 -6.33
C GLN A 213 -19.87 -2.49 -6.54
N TYR A 214 -19.20 -1.38 -6.92
CA TYR A 214 -17.79 -1.37 -7.28
C TYR A 214 -16.97 -0.68 -6.22
N GLU A 215 -15.74 -1.15 -6.04
CA GLU A 215 -14.73 -0.44 -5.28
C GLU A 215 -14.43 0.90 -5.95
N LYS A 216 -14.43 1.98 -5.19
CA LYS A 216 -14.23 3.33 -5.68
C LYS A 216 -13.05 3.98 -5.00
N CYS A 217 -12.49 5.01 -5.61
CA CYS A 217 -11.44 5.78 -4.98
C CYS A 217 -11.58 7.28 -5.24
N LEU A 218 -10.93 8.05 -4.39
CA LEU A 218 -10.62 9.45 -4.58
C LEU A 218 -9.15 9.71 -4.24
N MET A 219 -8.51 10.47 -5.07
CA MET A 219 -7.26 11.13 -4.75
C MET A 219 -7.61 12.46 -4.07
N LEU A 220 -7.01 12.69 -2.91
CA LEU A 220 -7.00 13.98 -2.22
C LEU A 220 -5.63 14.62 -2.45
N GLU A 221 -5.61 15.86 -2.90
CA GLU A 221 -4.38 16.61 -3.15
C GLU A 221 -4.44 17.94 -2.41
N ALA A 222 -3.60 18.13 -1.40
CA ALA A 222 -3.48 19.37 -0.66
C ALA A 222 -2.32 20.22 -1.21
N ASN A 223 -2.58 21.49 -1.53
CA ASN A 223 -1.60 22.47 -2.03
C ASN A 223 -0.79 22.00 -3.25
N GLY A 224 -1.34 21.08 -4.06
CA GLY A 224 -0.68 20.50 -5.24
C GLY A 224 0.48 19.53 -4.93
N ILE A 225 0.78 19.28 -3.67
CA ILE A 225 1.99 18.55 -3.24
C ILE A 225 1.62 17.28 -2.46
N GLU A 226 0.87 17.44 -1.36
CA GLU A 226 0.50 16.32 -0.48
C GLU A 226 -0.66 15.55 -1.08
N ARG A 227 -0.49 14.24 -1.25
CA ARG A 227 -1.50 13.38 -1.88
C ARG A 227 -1.84 12.19 -1.01
N GLU A 228 -3.13 11.91 -0.87
CA GLU A 228 -3.65 10.72 -0.21
C GLU A 228 -4.69 10.05 -1.08
N VAL A 229 -4.80 8.74 -0.93
CA VAL A 229 -5.81 7.92 -1.61
C VAL A 229 -6.81 7.41 -0.60
N LEU A 230 -8.09 7.64 -0.86
CA LEU A 230 -9.19 7.00 -0.16
C LEU A 230 -9.79 5.91 -1.05
N ILE A 231 -9.80 4.68 -0.56
CA ILE A 231 -10.49 3.55 -1.19
C ILE A 231 -11.79 3.32 -0.44
N PHE A 232 -12.87 3.20 -1.20
CA PHE A 232 -14.23 3.02 -0.70
C PHE A 232 -14.72 1.62 -1.07
N PRO A 233 -14.86 0.70 -0.10
CA PRO A 233 -15.34 -0.65 -0.34
C PRO A 233 -16.71 -0.65 -1.03
N SER A 234 -16.98 -1.63 -1.88
CA SER A 234 -18.29 -1.83 -2.52
C SER A 234 -19.39 -2.05 -1.48
N GLN A 235 -20.61 -1.67 -1.83
CA GLN A 235 -21.79 -1.91 -0.97
C GLN A 235 -22.99 -2.37 -1.77
N LYS A 236 -23.71 -3.34 -1.21
CA LYS A 236 -24.95 -3.85 -1.78
C LYS A 236 -26.14 -2.88 -1.62
N ARG A 237 -26.10 -1.95 -0.64
CA ARG A 237 -27.17 -0.99 -0.36
C ARG A 237 -26.87 0.35 -1.02
N PHE A 238 -27.82 0.88 -1.78
CA PHE A 238 -27.77 2.22 -2.37
C PHE A 238 -28.08 3.29 -1.31
N ASN A 239 -27.50 4.49 -1.49
CA ASN A 239 -27.83 5.71 -0.76
C ASN A 239 -27.47 5.73 0.73
N MET A 240 -26.48 5.00 1.15
CA MET A 240 -25.94 5.18 2.48
C MET A 240 -24.88 6.28 2.49
N THR A 241 -24.96 7.20 3.45
CA THR A 241 -23.88 8.13 3.74
C THR A 241 -22.76 7.41 4.48
N ALA A 242 -21.52 7.79 4.18
CA ALA A 242 -20.35 7.29 4.89
C ALA A 242 -19.29 8.38 5.00
N LYS A 243 -18.38 8.21 5.97
CA LYS A 243 -17.26 9.11 6.23
C LYS A 243 -15.96 8.31 6.20
N PHE A 244 -14.97 8.85 5.50
CA PHE A 244 -13.64 8.25 5.42
C PHE A 244 -12.60 9.31 5.72
N THR A 245 -11.64 8.97 6.56
CA THR A 245 -10.65 9.92 7.06
C THR A 245 -9.25 9.47 6.68
N VAL A 246 -8.43 10.44 6.23
CA VAL A 246 -6.98 10.30 6.08
C VAL A 246 -6.29 11.44 6.81
N SER A 247 -5.03 11.22 7.16
CA SER A 247 -4.18 12.27 7.73
C SER A 247 -3.36 12.93 6.63
N MET A 248 -3.43 14.28 6.55
CA MET A 248 -2.69 15.09 5.58
C MET A 248 -1.97 16.24 6.26
N ARG A 249 -0.81 16.62 5.75
CA ARG A 249 -0.09 17.82 6.22
C ARG A 249 -0.70 19.07 5.60
N LEU A 250 -1.08 20.02 6.45
CA LEU A 250 -1.53 21.35 6.03
C LEU A 250 -0.61 22.42 6.63
N LYS A 251 -0.52 23.54 5.95
CA LYS A 251 0.27 24.70 6.37
C LYS A 251 -0.62 25.74 7.04
N LYS A 252 -0.09 26.46 8.00
CA LYS A 252 -0.76 27.62 8.62
C LYS A 252 -1.33 28.56 7.55
N GLY A 253 -2.56 29.01 7.77
CA GLY A 253 -3.30 29.89 6.86
C GLY A 253 -4.07 29.11 5.80
N LYS A 254 -4.17 29.64 4.59
CA LYS A 254 -5.00 29.11 3.51
C LYS A 254 -4.36 27.92 2.82
N ASN A 255 -5.16 26.90 2.61
CA ASN A 255 -4.80 25.70 1.88
C ASN A 255 -5.84 25.41 0.79
N THR A 256 -5.40 24.73 -0.26
CA THR A 256 -6.29 24.13 -1.26
C THR A 256 -6.42 22.62 -1.01
N LEU A 257 -7.60 22.08 -1.26
CA LEU A 257 -7.83 20.63 -1.25
C LEU A 257 -8.62 20.22 -2.47
N LYS A 258 -7.99 19.49 -3.37
CA LYS A 258 -8.58 18.98 -4.59
C LYS A 258 -8.95 17.50 -4.44
N LEU A 259 -10.13 17.11 -4.92
CA LEU A 259 -10.63 15.73 -4.93
C LEU A 259 -10.95 15.33 -6.37
N PHE A 260 -10.47 14.16 -6.80
CA PHE A 260 -10.74 13.59 -8.12
C PHE A 260 -10.46 12.09 -8.14
N ASN A 261 -11.03 11.37 -9.11
CA ASN A 261 -10.68 9.97 -9.35
C ASN A 261 -9.59 9.88 -10.43
N PRO A 262 -8.40 9.32 -10.12
CA PRO A 262 -7.29 9.23 -11.07
C PRO A 262 -7.38 8.01 -11.99
N ILE A 263 -8.39 7.15 -11.86
CA ILE A 263 -8.51 5.89 -12.62
C ILE A 263 -9.08 6.16 -14.01
N GLY A 264 -8.37 5.77 -15.04
CA GLY A 264 -8.83 5.73 -16.42
C GLY A 264 -8.67 4.35 -17.06
N THR A 265 -7.81 3.51 -16.50
CA THR A 265 -7.52 2.16 -17.00
C THR A 265 -7.31 1.17 -15.85
N ARG A 266 -7.29 -0.14 -16.17
CA ARG A 266 -6.97 -1.19 -15.19
C ARG A 266 -5.55 -1.03 -14.63
N ALA A 267 -4.61 -0.61 -15.46
CA ALA A 267 -3.23 -0.36 -15.03
C ALA A 267 -3.15 0.80 -14.02
N ASP A 268 -3.98 1.83 -14.15
CA ASP A 268 -4.06 2.90 -13.16
C ASP A 268 -4.56 2.40 -11.80
N SER A 269 -5.53 1.46 -11.81
CA SER A 269 -6.02 0.83 -10.59
C SER A 269 -4.91 0.08 -9.86
N ALA A 270 -4.20 -0.80 -10.56
CA ALA A 270 -3.06 -1.53 -9.99
C ALA A 270 -1.99 -0.56 -9.46
N MET A 271 -1.54 0.37 -10.30
CA MET A 271 -0.55 1.38 -9.91
C MET A 271 -0.98 2.13 -8.64
N LEU A 272 -2.23 2.60 -8.57
CA LEU A 272 -2.71 3.39 -7.43
C LEU A 272 -2.70 2.60 -6.12
N GLN A 273 -3.09 1.33 -6.15
CA GLN A 273 -3.10 0.45 -4.98
C GLN A 273 -1.68 0.21 -4.46
N TYR A 274 -0.72 -0.09 -5.35
CA TYR A 274 0.68 -0.26 -4.96
C TYR A 274 1.32 1.05 -4.49
N VAL A 275 1.04 2.17 -5.15
CA VAL A 275 1.51 3.50 -4.72
C VAL A 275 0.94 3.86 -3.34
N ASN A 276 -0.32 3.51 -3.06
CA ASN A 276 -0.92 3.69 -1.74
C ASN A 276 -0.12 2.93 -0.68
N MET A 277 0.09 1.62 -0.85
CA MET A 277 0.88 0.82 0.11
C MET A 277 2.30 1.39 0.28
N GLY A 278 3.00 1.71 -0.80
CA GLY A 278 4.35 2.28 -0.72
C GLY A 278 4.42 3.59 0.08
N ARG A 279 3.38 4.45 -0.02
CA ARG A 279 3.25 5.66 0.80
C ARG A 279 3.01 5.33 2.27
N GLN A 280 2.13 4.36 2.56
CA GLN A 280 1.86 3.96 3.93
C GLN A 280 3.11 3.36 4.59
N LEU A 281 3.88 2.54 3.88
CA LEU A 281 5.16 2.01 4.37
C LEU A 281 6.14 3.15 4.72
N LYS A 282 6.30 4.13 3.83
CA LYS A 282 7.18 5.28 4.09
C LYS A 282 6.72 6.09 5.31
N LYS A 283 5.44 6.43 5.40
CA LYS A 283 4.90 7.14 6.56
C LYS A 283 5.06 6.35 7.86
N ALA A 284 4.89 5.04 7.80
CA ALA A 284 5.02 4.15 8.95
C ALA A 284 6.45 4.11 9.47
N THR A 285 7.45 3.95 8.58
CA THR A 285 8.86 3.94 8.97
C THR A 285 9.31 5.29 9.52
N GLU A 286 8.90 6.40 8.91
CA GLU A 286 9.14 7.76 9.43
C GLU A 286 8.53 7.95 10.84
N LYS A 287 7.28 7.51 11.03
CA LYS A 287 6.59 7.62 12.32
C LYS A 287 7.25 6.78 13.41
N VAL A 288 7.59 5.53 13.13
CA VAL A 288 8.25 4.64 14.09
C VAL A 288 9.64 5.20 14.47
N ALA A 289 10.40 5.72 13.50
CA ALA A 289 11.68 6.37 13.75
C ALA A 289 11.55 7.59 14.65
N GLN A 290 10.56 8.47 14.37
CA GLN A 290 10.26 9.65 15.15
C GLN A 290 9.86 9.29 16.60
N ASP A 291 8.94 8.33 16.77
CA ASP A 291 8.44 7.92 18.09
C ASP A 291 9.54 7.28 18.95
N ALA A 292 10.46 6.56 18.31
CA ALA A 292 11.59 5.90 18.99
C ALA A 292 12.83 6.80 19.17
N GLY A 293 12.87 7.97 18.53
CA GLY A 293 14.08 8.82 18.48
C GLY A 293 15.28 8.12 17.83
N LYS A 294 15.03 7.26 16.84
CA LYS A 294 16.06 6.44 16.15
C LYS A 294 16.08 6.76 14.64
N PRO A 295 17.18 6.43 13.95
CA PRO A 295 17.20 6.51 12.48
C PRO A 295 16.07 5.67 11.86
N GLU A 296 15.54 6.16 10.73
CA GLU A 296 14.56 5.43 9.94
C GLU A 296 15.18 4.12 9.40
N LYS A 297 14.43 3.04 9.52
CA LYS A 297 14.69 1.77 8.84
C LYS A 297 13.73 1.64 7.66
N PRO A 298 14.16 1.91 6.43
CA PRO A 298 13.26 1.83 5.29
C PRO A 298 12.96 0.37 4.95
N ILE A 299 11.70 0.12 4.57
CA ILE A 299 11.27 -1.20 4.09
C ILE A 299 11.49 -1.28 2.58
N THR A 300 12.24 -2.26 2.12
CA THR A 300 12.35 -2.62 0.70
C THR A 300 10.99 -3.16 0.24
N PHE A 301 10.35 -2.47 -0.68
CA PHE A 301 9.01 -2.81 -1.14
C PHE A 301 9.05 -3.52 -2.49
N SER A 302 8.64 -4.78 -2.51
CA SER A 302 8.58 -5.64 -3.67
C SER A 302 7.14 -5.76 -4.21
N ILE A 303 6.94 -5.30 -5.44
CA ILE A 303 5.67 -5.30 -6.16
C ILE A 303 5.55 -6.62 -6.93
N CYS A 304 4.64 -7.50 -6.49
CA CYS A 304 4.40 -8.80 -7.10
C CYS A 304 3.10 -8.81 -7.91
N GLU A 305 3.09 -8.05 -9.02
CA GLU A 305 1.91 -7.88 -9.90
C GLU A 305 2.02 -8.76 -11.16
N TRP A 306 2.96 -9.69 -11.18
CA TRP A 306 3.22 -10.68 -12.24
C TRP A 306 3.46 -10.10 -13.64
N GLY A 307 3.72 -8.80 -13.75
CA GLY A 307 3.99 -8.11 -15.02
C GLY A 307 2.75 -7.72 -15.83
N PHE A 308 1.52 -8.01 -15.37
CA PHE A 308 0.29 -7.84 -16.15
C PHE A 308 -0.01 -6.39 -16.53
N ASN A 309 0.15 -5.46 -15.59
CA ASN A 309 -0.10 -4.03 -15.81
C ASN A 309 1.19 -3.23 -16.04
N GLN A 310 2.24 -3.89 -16.53
CA GLN A 310 3.52 -3.28 -16.87
C GLN A 310 4.18 -2.53 -15.69
N PRO A 311 4.35 -3.16 -14.53
CA PRO A 311 4.82 -2.50 -13.31
C PRO A 311 6.22 -1.87 -13.49
N TYR A 312 7.03 -2.33 -14.42
CA TYR A 312 8.30 -1.70 -14.78
C TYR A 312 8.16 -0.23 -15.22
N LYS A 313 6.99 0.21 -15.71
CA LYS A 313 6.76 1.61 -16.11
C LYS A 313 6.44 2.54 -14.93
N TRP A 314 5.83 2.02 -13.89
CA TRP A 314 5.35 2.82 -12.76
C TRP A 314 5.86 2.37 -11.38
N GLY A 315 6.43 1.18 -11.27
CA GLY A 315 6.84 0.57 -10.01
C GLY A 315 7.77 1.45 -9.16
N ARG A 316 8.64 2.24 -9.81
CA ARG A 316 9.54 3.18 -9.15
C ARG A 316 8.81 4.25 -8.31
N TYR A 317 7.56 4.57 -8.63
CA TYR A 317 6.73 5.49 -7.84
C TYR A 317 6.09 4.83 -6.61
N ALA A 318 6.05 3.50 -6.58
CA ALA A 318 5.45 2.73 -5.51
C ALA A 318 6.49 2.05 -4.62
N GLY A 319 7.50 1.38 -5.20
CA GLY A 319 8.44 0.53 -4.47
C GLY A 319 9.81 0.41 -5.10
N ASN A 320 10.52 -0.63 -4.70
CA ASN A 320 11.94 -0.84 -5.00
C ASN A 320 12.18 -2.01 -5.97
N LEU A 321 11.29 -2.98 -6.02
CA LEU A 321 11.32 -4.09 -6.97
C LEU A 321 9.94 -4.23 -7.61
N TRP A 322 9.91 -4.76 -8.84
CA TRP A 322 8.66 -5.07 -9.54
C TRP A 322 8.81 -6.31 -10.41
N ARG A 323 7.92 -7.25 -10.18
CA ARG A 323 7.81 -8.47 -11.01
C ARG A 323 7.53 -8.08 -12.46
N THR A 324 8.31 -8.61 -13.35
CA THR A 324 8.18 -8.38 -14.80
C THR A 324 7.47 -9.52 -15.51
N THR A 325 7.32 -10.66 -14.82
CA THR A 325 6.86 -11.94 -15.35
C THR A 325 5.98 -12.69 -14.35
N PRO A 326 5.21 -13.68 -14.83
CA PRO A 326 4.58 -14.68 -13.97
C PRO A 326 5.63 -15.50 -13.18
N ASP A 327 5.15 -16.35 -12.29
CA ASP A 327 6.00 -17.16 -11.41
C ASP A 327 6.94 -18.09 -12.17
N ILE A 328 8.17 -18.20 -11.68
CA ILE A 328 9.19 -19.09 -12.20
C ILE A 328 8.82 -20.57 -11.93
N ARG A 329 9.25 -21.46 -12.82
CA ARG A 329 9.14 -22.90 -12.64
C ARG A 329 10.50 -23.53 -12.91
N PRO A 330 10.89 -24.63 -12.27
CA PRO A 330 12.19 -25.27 -12.44
C PRO A 330 12.28 -26.05 -13.76
N ILE A 331 11.96 -25.38 -14.86
CA ILE A 331 11.94 -25.91 -16.22
C ILE A 331 12.73 -24.94 -17.09
N TRP A 332 13.86 -25.38 -17.64
CA TRP A 332 14.79 -24.52 -18.37
C TRP A 332 14.16 -23.69 -19.50
N PRO A 333 13.28 -24.22 -20.38
CA PRO A 333 12.62 -23.41 -21.39
C PRO A 333 11.80 -22.25 -20.78
N TRP A 334 11.15 -22.48 -19.64
CA TRP A 334 10.36 -21.44 -18.95
C TRP A 334 11.26 -20.35 -18.37
N ILE A 335 12.32 -20.73 -17.66
CA ILE A 335 13.34 -19.80 -17.14
C ILE A 335 13.88 -18.93 -18.29
N LYS A 336 14.21 -19.53 -19.42
CA LYS A 336 14.71 -18.80 -20.60
C LYS A 336 13.70 -17.81 -21.17
N ILE A 337 12.40 -18.15 -21.18
CA ILE A 337 11.35 -17.24 -21.63
C ILE A 337 11.28 -16.02 -20.71
N LEU A 338 11.22 -16.22 -19.38
CA LEU A 338 11.14 -15.15 -18.39
C LEU A 338 12.39 -14.26 -18.44
N TYR A 339 13.57 -14.85 -18.52
CA TYR A 339 14.83 -14.14 -18.70
C TYR A 339 14.82 -13.27 -19.96
N ASN A 340 14.48 -13.85 -21.12
CA ASN A 340 14.45 -13.13 -22.39
C ASN A 340 13.42 -11.99 -22.41
N HIS A 341 12.36 -12.09 -21.63
CA HIS A 341 11.41 -10.99 -21.45
C HIS A 341 12.03 -9.88 -20.60
N THR A 342 12.55 -10.24 -19.42
CA THR A 342 13.04 -9.27 -18.42
C THR A 342 14.28 -8.52 -18.91
N VAL A 343 15.21 -9.18 -19.62
CA VAL A 343 16.45 -8.54 -20.10
C VAL A 343 16.18 -7.36 -21.02
N LYS A 344 15.08 -7.38 -21.77
CA LYS A 344 14.66 -6.26 -22.64
C LYS A 344 14.18 -5.03 -21.87
N LEU A 345 13.91 -5.20 -20.59
CA LEU A 345 13.40 -4.16 -19.69
C LEU A 345 14.52 -3.49 -18.88
N TYR A 346 15.80 -3.78 -19.18
CA TYR A 346 16.96 -3.29 -18.43
C TYR A 346 16.96 -1.78 -18.15
N LYS A 347 16.44 -0.98 -19.10
CA LYS A 347 16.38 0.49 -19.00
C LYS A 347 15.47 1.00 -17.88
N TYR A 348 14.60 0.17 -17.33
CA TYR A 348 13.72 0.54 -16.23
C TYR A 348 14.35 0.26 -14.87
N ALA A 349 15.38 -0.58 -14.80
CA ALA A 349 16.13 -0.86 -13.58
C ALA A 349 17.23 0.18 -13.33
N GLY A 350 17.56 0.38 -12.06
CA GLY A 350 18.63 1.27 -11.60
C GLY A 350 18.55 1.51 -10.09
N VAL A 351 19.48 2.27 -9.55
CA VAL A 351 19.61 2.51 -8.11
C VAL A 351 18.25 2.80 -7.47
N GLY A 352 17.90 2.02 -6.43
CA GLY A 352 16.66 2.12 -5.68
C GLY A 352 15.42 1.52 -6.36
N GLY A 353 15.56 0.89 -7.55
CA GLY A 353 14.43 0.31 -8.26
C GLY A 353 14.85 -0.73 -9.30
N TRP A 354 14.38 -1.98 -9.17
CA TRP A 354 14.91 -3.13 -9.90
C TRP A 354 13.81 -3.98 -10.55
N ASN A 355 14.09 -4.45 -11.76
CA ASN A 355 13.27 -5.48 -12.40
C ASN A 355 13.47 -6.81 -11.65
N ASP A 356 12.38 -7.50 -11.43
CA ASP A 356 12.35 -8.82 -10.79
C ASP A 356 11.72 -9.84 -11.75
N PRO A 357 12.48 -10.82 -12.24
CA PRO A 357 11.94 -11.88 -13.10
C PRO A 357 11.28 -13.03 -12.33
N ASP A 358 11.30 -12.99 -11.03
CA ASP A 358 10.96 -13.94 -9.98
C ASP A 358 12.16 -14.64 -9.37
#